data_c2598a79e9ef57886e33929a93724f9c
#
_entry.id   c2598a79e9ef57886e33929a93724f9c
#
_cell.length_a   1.000
_cell.length_b   1.000
_cell.length_c   1.000
_cell.angle_alpha   90.00
_cell.angle_beta   90.00
_cell.angle_gamma   90.00
#
_symmetry.space_group_name_H-M   'P 1'
#
loop_
_entity.id
_entity.type
_entity.pdbx_description
1 polymer ?
#
loop_
_entity_poly.entity_id
_entity_poly.type
_entity_poly.pdbx_seq_one_letter_code
_entity_poly.pdbx_strand_id
1 'polypeptide(L)'
;GTIGDRATASANFRDEYYALVPAVADHEHGPPLITSGLIDPGRCLWGLKPVRFAHQLFENPRVDVSQLSGRFPSWADRMLKPKVLVAAQTRTIEAVVDLHGEWLPGVPVTTVFAHSHGDLESIASVINSPIAALVAWHRRAGTGLSPTSLRLSPASVLDLPWPRFDIDSHALTELADGTFADFGLKMCASFGVSGAEADRITSWWQNAGRPRQKRPPSTS
;
A
#
# COMPACT_ATOMS: atom_id res chain seq x y z
N GLY A 1 -12.41 17.46 -1.10
CA GLY A 1 -11.55 16.94 -2.15
C GLY A 1 -11.27 15.44 -2.00
N THR A 2 -10.51 14.90 -2.92
CA THR A 2 -10.09 13.51 -2.96
C THR A 2 -8.57 13.43 -3.14
N ILE A 3 -7.99 12.22 -3.05
CA ILE A 3 -6.58 12.00 -3.40
C ILE A 3 -6.32 12.36 -4.87
N GLY A 4 -7.29 12.15 -5.77
CA GLY A 4 -7.19 12.48 -7.20
C GLY A 4 -6.96 13.95 -7.51
N ASP A 5 -7.30 14.85 -6.59
CA ASP A 5 -6.99 16.28 -6.72
C ASP A 5 -5.48 16.58 -6.53
N ARG A 6 -4.70 15.61 -5.98
CA ARG A 6 -3.29 15.76 -5.58
C ARG A 6 -2.35 14.74 -6.18
N ALA A 7 -2.87 13.72 -6.84
CA ALA A 7 -2.08 12.62 -7.36
C ALA A 7 -2.69 11.99 -8.59
N THR A 8 -1.86 11.24 -9.31
CA THR A 8 -2.27 10.26 -10.32
C THR A 8 -1.95 8.85 -9.83
N ALA A 9 -2.64 7.85 -10.34
CA ALA A 9 -2.39 6.47 -9.98
C ALA A 9 -2.40 5.54 -11.19
N SER A 10 -1.59 4.50 -11.12
CA SER A 10 -1.52 3.44 -12.11
C SER A 10 -1.36 2.08 -11.43
N ALA A 11 -1.70 1.01 -12.12
CA ALA A 11 -1.43 -0.35 -11.67
C ALA A 11 -0.68 -1.10 -12.76
N ASN A 12 0.18 -2.01 -12.33
CA ASN A 12 0.83 -2.94 -13.23
C ASN A 12 -0.10 -4.13 -13.50
N PHE A 13 -0.04 -4.64 -14.71
CA PHE A 13 -0.87 -5.72 -15.19
C PHE A 13 -0.02 -6.92 -15.63
N ARG A 14 -0.63 -7.78 -16.40
CA ARG A 14 -0.07 -9.05 -16.87
C ARG A 14 1.25 -8.88 -17.63
N ASP A 15 1.35 -7.85 -18.47
CA ASP A 15 2.54 -7.63 -19.31
C ASP A 15 3.75 -7.28 -18.47
N GLU A 16 3.59 -6.39 -17.49
CA GLU A 16 4.65 -6.04 -16.53
C GLU A 16 5.08 -7.26 -15.70
N TYR A 17 4.12 -8.10 -15.29
CA TYR A 17 4.43 -9.34 -14.59
C TYR A 17 5.36 -10.24 -15.41
N TYR A 18 5.00 -10.53 -16.66
CA TYR A 18 5.80 -11.42 -17.52
C TYR A 18 7.17 -10.82 -17.88
N ALA A 19 7.27 -9.50 -18.00
CA ALA A 19 8.55 -8.84 -18.23
C ALA A 19 9.48 -8.93 -17.01
N LEU A 20 8.91 -8.90 -15.80
CA LEU A 20 9.67 -8.99 -14.55
C LEU A 20 10.13 -10.42 -14.24
N VAL A 21 9.37 -11.45 -14.60
CA VAL A 21 9.68 -12.85 -14.24
C VAL A 21 11.11 -13.25 -14.55
N PRO A 22 11.67 -13.06 -15.77
CA PRO A 22 13.05 -13.44 -16.08
C PRO A 22 14.10 -12.52 -15.45
N ALA A 23 13.73 -11.28 -15.08
CA ALA A 23 14.64 -10.25 -14.60
C ALA A 23 14.77 -10.19 -13.07
N VAL A 24 13.98 -11.01 -12.33
CA VAL A 24 13.96 -10.99 -10.86
C VAL A 24 14.76 -12.14 -10.28
N ALA A 25 15.70 -11.79 -9.39
CA ALA A 25 16.42 -12.73 -8.54
C ALA A 25 16.86 -12.00 -7.24
N ASP A 26 17.47 -12.75 -6.32
CA ASP A 26 18.17 -12.16 -5.17
C ASP A 26 19.56 -11.64 -5.63
N HIS A 27 19.51 -10.61 -6.50
CA HIS A 27 20.72 -9.97 -7.01
C HIS A 27 21.39 -9.07 -5.96
N GLU A 28 22.69 -8.85 -6.09
CA GLU A 28 23.40 -7.88 -5.26
C GLU A 28 23.04 -6.44 -5.63
N HIS A 29 22.72 -6.21 -6.90
CA HIS A 29 22.45 -4.87 -7.46
C HIS A 29 21.08 -4.82 -8.17
N GLY A 30 20.65 -3.61 -8.45
CA GLY A 30 19.35 -3.33 -9.08
C GLY A 30 18.28 -2.88 -8.09
N PRO A 31 17.19 -2.29 -8.60
CA PRO A 31 16.09 -1.82 -7.75
C PRO A 31 15.37 -2.97 -7.05
N PRO A 32 15.04 -2.83 -5.76
CA PRO A 32 14.16 -3.74 -5.04
C PRO A 32 12.81 -3.92 -5.73
N LEU A 33 12.33 -5.16 -5.83
CA LEU A 33 10.98 -5.47 -6.27
C LEU A 33 10.03 -5.49 -5.08
N ILE A 34 9.07 -4.58 -5.03
CA ILE A 34 8.07 -4.51 -3.96
C ILE A 34 6.75 -5.11 -4.44
N THR A 35 6.41 -6.27 -3.89
CA THR A 35 5.11 -6.92 -4.11
C THR A 35 4.14 -6.57 -2.99
N SER A 36 2.83 -6.83 -3.18
CA SER A 36 1.81 -6.59 -2.14
C SER A 36 2.12 -7.28 -0.81
N GLY A 37 2.83 -8.41 -0.83
CA GLY A 37 3.21 -9.14 0.40
C GLY A 37 4.31 -8.47 1.22
N LEU A 38 4.97 -7.44 0.67
CA LEU A 38 6.03 -6.66 1.33
C LEU A 38 5.56 -5.28 1.79
N ILE A 39 4.27 -4.97 1.58
CA ILE A 39 3.67 -3.70 1.97
C ILE A 39 2.85 -3.95 3.25
N ASP A 40 3.25 -3.33 4.34
CA ASP A 40 2.46 -3.17 5.55
C ASP A 40 2.10 -1.67 5.71
N PRO A 41 1.10 -1.30 6.51
CA PRO A 41 0.76 0.10 6.74
C PRO A 41 1.96 0.93 7.20
N GLY A 42 2.40 1.87 6.36
CA GLY A 42 3.53 2.75 6.62
C GLY A 42 4.91 2.10 6.52
N ARG A 43 5.03 0.77 6.32
CA ARG A 43 6.31 0.05 6.40
C ARG A 43 6.52 -0.90 5.22
N CYS A 44 7.69 -0.80 4.58
CA CYS A 44 8.16 -1.78 3.61
C CYS A 44 8.90 -2.93 4.31
N LEU A 45 8.55 -4.17 4.00
CA LEU A 45 9.13 -5.38 4.59
C LEU A 45 10.22 -6.01 3.70
N TRP A 46 10.67 -5.34 2.63
CA TRP A 46 11.76 -5.82 1.81
C TRP A 46 13.04 -5.95 2.66
N GLY A 47 13.73 -7.08 2.54
CA GLY A 47 14.90 -7.39 3.37
C GLY A 47 14.58 -7.87 4.80
N LEU A 48 13.31 -7.84 5.22
CA LEU A 48 12.87 -8.29 6.54
C LEU A 48 12.03 -9.56 6.47
N LYS A 49 11.46 -9.85 5.31
CA LYS A 49 10.55 -10.97 5.10
C LYS A 49 10.72 -11.52 3.69
N PRO A 50 10.89 -12.84 3.54
CA PRO A 50 10.90 -13.46 2.22
C PRO A 50 9.54 -13.32 1.54
N VAL A 51 9.56 -13.24 0.22
CA VAL A 51 8.34 -13.09 -0.59
C VAL A 51 8.32 -14.06 -1.75
N ARG A 52 7.11 -14.53 -2.08
CA ARG A 52 6.89 -15.37 -3.25
C ARG A 52 6.55 -14.52 -4.47
N PHE A 53 7.33 -14.69 -5.54
CA PHE A 53 7.07 -14.10 -6.84
C PHE A 53 7.29 -15.16 -7.93
N ALA A 54 6.42 -15.22 -8.93
CA ALA A 54 6.49 -16.21 -10.02
C ALA A 54 6.72 -17.66 -9.54
N HIS A 55 6.01 -18.09 -8.49
CA HIS A 55 6.11 -19.40 -7.83
C HIS A 55 7.43 -19.68 -7.12
N GLN A 56 8.40 -18.77 -7.13
CA GLN A 56 9.66 -18.87 -6.42
C GLN A 56 9.66 -18.05 -5.14
N LEU A 57 10.48 -18.43 -4.16
CA LEU A 57 10.69 -17.69 -2.91
C LEU A 57 11.99 -16.90 -3.04
N PHE A 58 11.92 -15.63 -2.68
CA PHE A 58 13.07 -14.72 -2.70
C PHE A 58 13.22 -14.08 -1.31
N GLU A 59 14.46 -13.91 -0.87
CA GLU A 59 14.77 -13.19 0.38
C GLU A 59 14.83 -11.68 0.14
N ASN A 60 15.50 -11.25 -0.93
CA ASN A 60 15.71 -9.84 -1.27
C ASN A 60 15.54 -9.61 -2.78
N PRO A 61 14.34 -9.80 -3.33
CA PRO A 61 14.14 -9.75 -4.78
C PRO A 61 14.50 -8.38 -5.35
N ARG A 62 15.36 -8.40 -6.37
CA ARG A 62 15.76 -7.23 -7.14
C ARG A 62 15.51 -7.47 -8.62
N VAL A 63 15.42 -6.41 -9.37
CA VAL A 63 15.20 -6.46 -10.81
C VAL A 63 16.50 -6.08 -11.53
N ASP A 64 17.01 -6.99 -12.35
CA ASP A 64 18.05 -6.64 -13.32
C ASP A 64 17.40 -5.90 -14.50
N VAL A 65 17.44 -4.58 -14.46
CA VAL A 65 16.81 -3.74 -15.49
C VAL A 65 17.41 -3.91 -16.87
N SER A 66 18.64 -4.46 -16.99
CA SER A 66 19.29 -4.73 -18.26
C SER A 66 18.64 -5.90 -19.02
N GLN A 67 17.93 -6.77 -18.32
CA GLN A 67 17.17 -7.88 -18.90
C GLN A 67 15.76 -7.46 -19.39
N LEU A 68 15.32 -6.27 -19.04
CA LEU A 68 14.05 -5.75 -19.55
C LEU A 68 14.18 -5.37 -21.04
N SER A 69 13.17 -5.67 -21.82
CA SER A 69 13.16 -5.43 -23.26
C SER A 69 11.92 -4.66 -23.72
N GLY A 70 11.93 -4.20 -24.97
CA GLY A 70 10.80 -3.48 -25.57
C GLY A 70 10.48 -2.18 -24.84
N ARG A 71 9.27 -2.03 -24.32
CA ARG A 71 8.79 -0.83 -23.59
C ARG A 71 9.19 -0.81 -22.09
N PHE A 72 9.68 -1.91 -21.56
CA PHE A 72 9.84 -2.07 -20.11
C PHE A 72 11.03 -1.32 -19.50
N PRO A 73 12.16 -1.06 -20.19
CA PRO A 73 13.17 -0.13 -19.67
C PRO A 73 12.58 1.25 -19.37
N SER A 74 11.84 1.85 -20.33
CA SER A 74 11.19 3.15 -20.12
C SER A 74 10.06 3.09 -19.08
N TRP A 75 9.41 1.94 -18.90
CA TRP A 75 8.47 1.73 -17.80
C TRP A 75 9.21 1.75 -16.45
N ALA A 76 10.33 1.03 -16.32
CA ALA A 76 11.14 1.01 -15.11
C ALA A 76 11.61 2.42 -14.74
N ASP A 77 12.11 3.21 -15.70
CA ASP A 77 12.52 4.61 -15.49
C ASP A 77 11.37 5.49 -14.95
N ARG A 78 10.14 5.25 -15.44
CA ARG A 78 8.96 5.97 -14.92
C ARG A 78 8.58 5.53 -13.52
N MET A 79 8.80 4.25 -13.18
CA MET A 79 8.51 3.72 -11.85
C MET A 79 9.58 4.07 -10.83
N LEU A 80 10.82 4.32 -11.23
CA LEU A 80 11.93 4.75 -10.37
C LEU A 80 11.85 6.27 -10.10
N LYS A 81 10.74 6.69 -9.52
CA LYS A 81 10.47 8.05 -9.06
C LYS A 81 9.80 8.01 -7.69
N PRO A 82 9.91 9.08 -6.88
CA PRO A 82 9.19 9.19 -5.62
C PRO A 82 7.70 8.91 -5.77
N LYS A 83 7.16 8.03 -4.92
CA LYS A 83 5.79 7.53 -5.06
C LYS A 83 5.27 6.86 -3.80
N VAL A 84 3.97 6.60 -3.76
CA VAL A 84 3.34 5.71 -2.79
C VAL A 84 2.98 4.40 -3.48
N LEU A 85 3.33 3.29 -2.85
CA LEU A 85 2.93 1.94 -3.27
C LEU A 85 1.79 1.44 -2.40
N VAL A 86 0.72 0.95 -3.04
CA VAL A 86 -0.49 0.49 -2.37
C VAL A 86 -0.73 -0.96 -2.70
N ALA A 87 -0.88 -1.81 -1.69
CA ALA A 87 -1.27 -3.19 -1.87
C ALA A 87 -2.74 -3.27 -2.31
N ALA A 88 -2.97 -3.84 -3.51
CA ALA A 88 -4.28 -3.77 -4.17
C ALA A 88 -5.30 -4.80 -3.65
N GLN A 89 -4.87 -5.79 -2.86
CA GLN A 89 -5.71 -6.89 -2.39
C GLN A 89 -5.38 -7.22 -0.93
N THR A 90 -6.03 -6.53 0.00
CA THR A 90 -5.76 -6.61 1.44
C THR A 90 -7.05 -6.57 2.25
N ARG A 91 -6.98 -6.78 3.56
CA ARG A 91 -8.13 -6.67 4.47
C ARG A 91 -8.41 -5.22 4.88
N THR A 92 -7.35 -4.45 5.05
CA THR A 92 -7.36 -3.00 5.17
C THR A 92 -6.50 -2.43 4.05
N ILE A 93 -6.54 -1.13 3.82
CA ILE A 93 -5.65 -0.52 2.85
C ILE A 93 -4.25 -0.45 3.48
N GLU A 94 -3.25 -0.90 2.74
CA GLU A 94 -1.86 -0.90 3.15
C GLU A 94 -1.05 -0.15 2.11
N ALA A 95 -0.30 0.85 2.55
CA ALA A 95 0.50 1.69 1.66
C ALA A 95 1.83 2.08 2.31
N VAL A 96 2.86 2.26 1.48
CA VAL A 96 4.20 2.65 1.88
C VAL A 96 4.76 3.70 0.92
N VAL A 97 5.61 4.59 1.43
CA VAL A 97 6.26 5.64 0.64
C VAL A 97 7.64 5.20 0.18
N ASP A 98 7.89 5.41 -1.10
CA ASP A 98 9.23 5.38 -1.71
C ASP A 98 9.67 6.83 -1.97
N LEU A 99 10.28 7.46 -0.98
CA LEU A 99 10.67 8.87 -1.03
C LEU A 99 11.76 9.16 -2.06
N HIS A 100 12.61 8.16 -2.33
CA HIS A 100 13.76 8.34 -3.22
C HIS A 100 13.53 7.78 -4.64
N GLY A 101 12.42 7.05 -4.85
CA GLY A 101 12.13 6.46 -6.15
C GLY A 101 13.04 5.28 -6.50
N GLU A 102 13.41 4.48 -5.51
CA GLU A 102 14.38 3.39 -5.67
C GLU A 102 13.74 2.03 -5.95
N TRP A 103 12.43 1.91 -5.76
CA TRP A 103 11.73 0.62 -5.81
C TRP A 103 10.94 0.43 -7.11
N LEU A 104 10.92 -0.80 -7.61
CA LEU A 104 10.01 -1.20 -8.68
C LEU A 104 8.77 -1.90 -8.10
N PRO A 105 7.56 -1.49 -8.51
CA PRO A 105 6.33 -2.15 -8.08
C PRO A 105 6.16 -3.49 -8.79
N GLY A 106 5.86 -4.54 -8.02
CA GLY A 106 5.41 -5.83 -8.54
C GLY A 106 3.92 -5.81 -8.94
N VAL A 107 3.38 -6.98 -9.24
CA VAL A 107 1.95 -7.16 -9.57
C VAL A 107 1.32 -8.06 -8.50
N PRO A 108 0.18 -7.69 -7.91
CA PRO A 108 -0.63 -6.47 -8.10
C PRO A 108 -0.27 -5.39 -7.06
N VAL A 109 0.36 -4.32 -7.50
CA VAL A 109 0.61 -3.13 -6.69
C VAL A 109 0.09 -1.91 -7.45
N THR A 110 -0.62 -1.03 -6.77
CA THR A 110 -1.02 0.27 -7.31
C THR A 110 0.04 1.29 -6.94
N THR A 111 0.50 2.06 -7.92
CA THR A 111 1.48 3.13 -7.77
C THR A 111 0.77 4.47 -7.82
N VAL A 112 1.03 5.33 -6.83
CA VAL A 112 0.45 6.69 -6.74
C VAL A 112 1.58 7.70 -6.80
N PHE A 113 1.51 8.60 -7.79
CA PHE A 113 2.47 9.69 -7.98
C PHE A 113 1.81 10.99 -7.54
N ALA A 114 2.38 11.64 -6.53
CA ALA A 114 1.93 12.94 -6.06
C ALA A 114 2.22 14.03 -7.08
N HIS A 115 1.34 15.03 -7.19
CA HIS A 115 1.59 16.22 -8.00
C HIS A 115 2.69 17.10 -7.37
N SER A 116 2.80 17.09 -6.04
CA SER A 116 3.87 17.70 -5.27
C SER A 116 4.61 16.66 -4.44
N HIS A 117 5.95 16.69 -4.44
CA HIS A 117 6.76 15.77 -3.61
C HIS A 117 6.43 15.88 -2.12
N GLY A 118 6.13 17.09 -1.64
CA GLY A 118 5.74 17.32 -0.24
C GLY A 118 4.42 16.67 0.18
N ASP A 119 3.59 16.22 -0.78
CA ASP A 119 2.32 15.56 -0.48
C ASP A 119 2.45 14.04 -0.29
N LEU A 120 3.61 13.42 -0.57
CA LEU A 120 3.77 11.95 -0.58
C LEU A 120 3.41 11.30 0.77
N GLU A 121 3.96 11.82 1.86
CA GLU A 121 3.70 11.27 3.20
C GLU A 121 2.26 11.52 3.65
N SER A 122 1.71 12.68 3.31
CA SER A 122 0.30 13.00 3.55
C SER A 122 -0.64 12.08 2.78
N ILE A 123 -0.35 11.82 1.51
CA ILE A 123 -1.12 10.87 0.69
C ILE A 123 -1.05 9.46 1.29
N ALA A 124 0.14 9.00 1.69
CA ALA A 124 0.28 7.70 2.33
C ALA A 124 -0.47 7.61 3.66
N SER A 125 -0.43 8.66 4.48
CA SER A 125 -1.19 8.75 5.73
C SER A 125 -2.70 8.67 5.48
N VAL A 126 -3.20 9.41 4.49
CA VAL A 126 -4.62 9.36 4.10
C VAL A 126 -5.02 7.97 3.62
N ILE A 127 -4.23 7.35 2.75
CA ILE A 127 -4.51 6.00 2.21
C ILE A 127 -4.56 4.96 3.34
N ASN A 128 -3.64 5.03 4.31
CA ASN A 128 -3.59 4.10 5.44
C ASN A 128 -4.64 4.42 6.53
N SER A 129 -5.36 5.53 6.45
CA SER A 129 -6.23 6.01 7.53
C SER A 129 -7.45 5.09 7.77
N PRO A 130 -7.97 5.06 9.01
CA PRO A 130 -9.22 4.37 9.32
C PRO A 130 -10.41 4.88 8.49
N ILE A 131 -10.46 6.17 8.17
CA ILE A 131 -11.53 6.77 7.38
C ILE A 131 -11.47 6.30 5.93
N ALA A 132 -10.26 6.26 5.31
CA ALA A 132 -10.09 5.70 3.97
C ALA A 132 -10.49 4.23 3.92
N ALA A 133 -10.09 3.44 4.93
CA ALA A 133 -10.48 2.03 5.05
C ALA A 133 -12.00 1.88 5.16
N LEU A 134 -12.66 2.69 6.00
CA LEU A 134 -14.13 2.66 6.17
C LEU A 134 -14.85 3.00 4.86
N VAL A 135 -14.42 4.04 4.15
CA VAL A 135 -14.99 4.43 2.85
C VAL A 135 -14.78 3.34 1.81
N ALA A 136 -13.58 2.75 1.74
CA ALA A 136 -13.29 1.67 0.81
C ALA A 136 -14.16 0.43 1.11
N TRP A 137 -14.32 0.06 2.36
CA TRP A 137 -15.21 -1.02 2.78
C TRP A 137 -16.66 -0.75 2.41
N HIS A 138 -17.17 0.44 2.68
CA HIS A 138 -18.53 0.81 2.32
C HIS A 138 -18.79 0.70 0.81
N ARG A 139 -17.83 1.12 -0.01
CA ARG A 139 -17.96 1.14 -1.47
C ARG A 139 -17.63 -0.19 -2.15
N ARG A 140 -16.78 -1.03 -1.57
CA ARG A 140 -16.11 -2.17 -2.21
C ARG A 140 -16.13 -3.48 -1.43
N ALA A 141 -16.91 -3.58 -0.35
CA ALA A 141 -17.03 -4.83 0.39
C ALA A 141 -17.47 -5.98 -0.54
N GLY A 142 -16.76 -7.10 -0.45
CA GLY A 142 -17.06 -8.29 -1.28
C GLY A 142 -16.51 -8.28 -2.70
N THR A 143 -15.74 -7.24 -3.12
CA THR A 143 -15.11 -7.20 -4.47
C THR A 143 -13.77 -7.91 -4.54
N GLY A 144 -13.20 -8.31 -3.39
CA GLY A 144 -11.92 -9.02 -3.29
C GLY A 144 -12.02 -10.51 -3.56
N LEU A 145 -10.87 -11.20 -3.44
CA LEU A 145 -10.77 -12.67 -3.59
C LEU A 145 -11.48 -13.45 -2.46
N SER A 146 -11.85 -12.77 -1.38
CA SER A 146 -12.63 -13.33 -0.28
C SER A 146 -13.66 -12.28 0.20
N PRO A 147 -14.74 -12.71 0.90
CA PRO A 147 -15.73 -11.79 1.46
C PRO A 147 -15.14 -10.74 2.43
N THR A 148 -13.93 -10.99 2.93
CA THR A 148 -13.23 -10.15 3.90
C THR A 148 -12.04 -9.40 3.30
N SER A 149 -11.89 -9.35 1.98
CA SER A 149 -10.82 -8.61 1.31
C SER A 149 -11.37 -7.51 0.41
N LEU A 150 -10.62 -6.42 0.33
CA LEU A 150 -10.84 -5.32 -0.60
C LEU A 150 -10.03 -5.55 -1.86
N ARG A 151 -10.58 -5.17 -3.01
CA ARG A 151 -9.83 -5.01 -4.25
C ARG A 151 -9.88 -3.55 -4.67
N LEU A 152 -8.72 -2.89 -4.64
CA LEU A 152 -8.60 -1.48 -4.97
C LEU A 152 -8.02 -1.33 -6.37
N SER A 153 -8.76 -0.63 -7.23
CA SER A 153 -8.23 -0.13 -8.51
C SER A 153 -7.56 1.23 -8.31
N PRO A 154 -6.70 1.69 -9.25
CA PRO A 154 -6.15 3.05 -9.20
C PRO A 154 -7.23 4.12 -9.02
N ALA A 155 -8.33 4.04 -9.77
CA ALA A 155 -9.45 4.96 -9.63
C ALA A 155 -10.06 4.92 -8.23
N SER A 156 -10.19 3.73 -7.62
CA SER A 156 -10.71 3.61 -6.25
C SER A 156 -9.81 4.25 -5.20
N VAL A 157 -8.50 4.24 -5.41
CA VAL A 157 -7.53 4.92 -4.54
C VAL A 157 -7.65 6.43 -4.71
N LEU A 158 -7.75 6.92 -5.95
CA LEU A 158 -7.90 8.35 -6.23
C LEU A 158 -9.23 8.93 -5.71
N ASP A 159 -10.28 8.13 -5.64
CA ASP A 159 -11.59 8.51 -5.10
C ASP A 159 -11.66 8.56 -3.56
N LEU A 160 -10.59 8.16 -2.85
CA LEU A 160 -10.55 8.26 -1.39
C LEU A 160 -10.62 9.73 -0.95
N PRO A 161 -11.37 10.05 0.13
CA PRO A 161 -11.55 11.41 0.57
C PRO A 161 -10.25 12.02 1.10
N TRP A 162 -10.06 13.31 0.86
CA TRP A 162 -9.00 14.11 1.47
C TRP A 162 -9.53 14.77 2.76
N PRO A 163 -8.74 14.81 3.84
CA PRO A 163 -9.16 15.41 5.11
C PRO A 163 -9.43 16.91 5.00
N ARG A 164 -10.20 17.44 5.96
CA ARG A 164 -10.58 18.86 6.04
C ARG A 164 -9.56 19.70 6.79
N PHE A 165 -8.84 19.07 7.72
CA PHE A 165 -7.85 19.69 8.58
C PHE A 165 -6.46 19.15 8.25
N ASP A 166 -5.44 19.84 8.76
CA ASP A 166 -4.05 19.46 8.53
C ASP A 166 -3.75 18.05 9.05
N ILE A 167 -2.88 17.36 8.34
CA ILE A 167 -2.37 16.05 8.71
C ILE A 167 -1.12 16.26 9.57
N ASP A 168 -1.06 15.60 10.72
CA ASP A 168 0.14 15.62 11.57
C ASP A 168 1.33 15.05 10.77
N SER A 169 2.42 15.82 10.69
CA SER A 169 3.62 15.45 9.95
C SER A 169 4.31 14.18 10.48
N HIS A 170 4.03 13.77 11.71
CA HIS A 170 4.59 12.57 12.34
C HIS A 170 3.65 11.36 12.21
N ALA A 171 2.44 11.52 11.67
CA ALA A 171 1.45 10.46 11.61
C ALA A 171 1.97 9.20 10.91
N LEU A 172 2.65 9.35 9.77
CA LEU A 172 3.17 8.20 9.02
C LEU A 172 4.30 7.49 9.77
N THR A 173 5.15 8.23 10.48
CA THR A 173 6.22 7.66 11.33
C THR A 173 5.62 6.84 12.47
N GLU A 174 4.61 7.37 13.16
CA GLU A 174 3.90 6.65 14.22
C GLU A 174 3.26 5.36 13.71
N LEU A 175 2.69 5.40 12.51
CA LEU A 175 2.16 4.20 11.87
C LEU A 175 3.25 3.16 11.60
N ALA A 176 4.39 3.58 11.05
CA ALA A 176 5.54 2.73 10.76
C ALA A 176 6.14 2.11 12.03
N ASP A 177 6.11 2.83 13.15
CA ASP A 177 6.57 2.37 14.47
C ASP A 177 5.55 1.47 15.19
N GLY A 178 4.37 1.28 14.62
CA GLY A 178 3.34 0.39 15.14
C GLY A 178 2.39 1.03 16.15
N THR A 179 2.40 2.36 16.33
CA THR A 179 1.45 3.10 17.16
C THR A 179 0.12 3.33 16.44
N PHE A 180 -0.54 2.23 16.05
CA PHE A 180 -1.76 2.26 15.24
C PHE A 180 -2.92 3.03 15.88
N ALA A 181 -3.05 3.00 17.22
CA ALA A 181 -4.13 3.69 17.90
C ALA A 181 -3.98 5.21 17.76
N ASP A 182 -2.79 5.74 18.06
CA ASP A 182 -2.51 7.17 18.00
C ASP A 182 -2.63 7.69 16.57
N PHE A 183 -2.02 7.00 15.62
CA PHE A 183 -2.20 7.29 14.19
C PHE A 183 -3.67 7.33 13.81
N GLY A 184 -4.45 6.32 14.20
CA GLY A 184 -5.87 6.23 13.84
C GLY A 184 -6.68 7.40 14.38
N LEU A 185 -6.46 7.79 15.63
CA LEU A 185 -7.15 8.93 16.26
C LEU A 185 -6.76 10.25 15.62
N LYS A 186 -5.46 10.48 15.35
CA LYS A 186 -4.97 11.67 14.65
C LYS A 186 -5.57 11.79 13.26
N MET A 187 -5.60 10.68 12.52
CA MET A 187 -6.22 10.68 11.20
C MET A 187 -7.73 10.90 11.26
N CYS A 188 -8.45 10.33 12.22
CA CYS A 188 -9.86 10.64 12.44
C CYS A 188 -10.06 12.14 12.70
N ALA A 189 -9.22 12.75 13.55
CA ALA A 189 -9.28 14.20 13.86
C ALA A 189 -9.07 15.06 12.61
N SER A 190 -8.14 14.71 11.71
CA SER A 190 -7.93 15.44 10.45
C SER A 190 -9.16 15.40 9.53
N PHE A 191 -10.01 14.38 9.65
CA PHE A 191 -11.31 14.29 8.96
C PHE A 191 -12.46 14.96 9.72
N GLY A 192 -12.21 15.50 10.92
CA GLY A 192 -13.22 16.12 11.78
C GLY A 192 -14.02 15.13 12.61
N VAL A 193 -13.53 13.92 12.79
CA VAL A 193 -14.13 12.89 13.64
C VAL A 193 -13.37 12.81 14.97
N SER A 194 -14.09 12.85 16.11
CA SER A 194 -13.49 12.88 17.45
C SER A 194 -14.30 12.08 18.47
N GLY A 195 -13.76 11.92 19.68
CA GLY A 195 -14.40 11.24 20.80
C GLY A 195 -14.76 9.79 20.51
N ALA A 196 -15.85 9.30 21.08
CA ALA A 196 -16.26 7.90 21.01
C ALA A 196 -16.45 7.37 19.56
N GLU A 197 -16.70 8.23 18.59
CA GLU A 197 -16.80 7.83 17.19
C GLU A 197 -15.43 7.51 16.61
N ALA A 198 -14.43 8.37 16.86
CA ALA A 198 -13.04 8.12 16.45
C ALA A 198 -12.48 6.84 17.09
N ASP A 199 -12.77 6.61 18.38
CA ASP A 199 -12.36 5.39 19.09
C ASP A 199 -12.95 4.13 18.44
N ARG A 200 -14.25 4.14 18.11
CA ARG A 200 -14.92 3.01 17.45
C ARG A 200 -14.35 2.71 16.07
N ILE A 201 -14.14 3.76 15.25
CA ILE A 201 -13.61 3.61 13.89
C ILE A 201 -12.17 3.10 13.94
N THR A 202 -11.33 3.67 14.80
CA THR A 202 -9.93 3.25 14.98
C THR A 202 -9.86 1.80 15.47
N SER A 203 -10.66 1.42 16.47
CA SER A 203 -10.72 0.04 16.99
C SER A 203 -11.18 -0.96 15.92
N TRP A 204 -12.19 -0.62 15.12
CA TRP A 204 -12.64 -1.43 14.00
C TRP A 204 -11.52 -1.62 12.97
N TRP A 205 -10.84 -0.55 12.57
CA TRP A 205 -9.75 -0.58 11.59
C TRP A 205 -8.60 -1.46 12.06
N GLN A 206 -8.16 -1.32 13.30
CA GLN A 206 -7.10 -2.15 13.88
C GLN A 206 -7.48 -3.65 13.87
N ASN A 207 -8.73 -3.97 14.15
CA ASN A 207 -9.20 -5.35 14.18
C ASN A 207 -9.40 -5.93 12.77
N ALA A 208 -9.79 -5.12 11.80
CA ALA A 208 -9.97 -5.55 10.41
C ALA A 208 -8.64 -6.00 9.77
N GLY A 209 -7.52 -5.34 10.10
CA GLY A 209 -6.18 -5.69 9.60
C GLY A 209 -5.57 -6.96 10.24
N ARG A 210 -6.06 -7.38 11.39
CA ARG A 210 -5.49 -8.56 12.07
C ARG A 210 -5.87 -9.88 11.39
N PRO A 211 -4.94 -10.83 11.22
CA PRO A 211 -5.28 -12.18 10.79
C PRO A 211 -6.29 -12.78 11.80
N ARG A 212 -7.39 -13.36 11.31
CA ARG A 212 -8.24 -14.18 12.19
C ARG A 212 -7.38 -15.26 12.80
N GLN A 213 -7.23 -15.28 14.13
CA GLN A 213 -6.68 -16.43 14.83
C GLN A 213 -7.50 -17.66 14.38
N LYS A 214 -6.81 -18.66 13.82
CA LYS A 214 -7.44 -19.95 13.54
C LYS A 214 -8.03 -20.45 14.87
N ARG A 215 -9.35 -20.63 14.92
CA ARG A 215 -9.96 -21.36 16.05
C ARG A 215 -9.21 -22.68 16.21
N PRO A 216 -8.76 -23.04 17.42
CA PRO A 216 -8.21 -24.37 17.64
C PRO A 216 -9.26 -25.39 17.18
N PRO A 217 -8.84 -26.54 16.59
CA PRO A 217 -9.76 -27.59 16.24
C PRO A 217 -10.54 -27.97 17.48
N SER A 218 -11.87 -28.00 17.37
CA SER A 218 -12.74 -28.54 18.44
C SER A 218 -12.32 -30.00 18.66
N THR A 219 -11.70 -30.28 19.79
CA THR A 219 -11.52 -31.66 20.29
C THR A 219 -12.90 -32.22 20.53
N SER A 220 -13.31 -33.12 19.64
CA SER A 220 -14.45 -34.01 19.82
C SER A 220 -14.02 -35.22 20.59
#